data_49fd035f778e712761cc4e39d84e7cca
#
_entry.id   49fd035f778e712761cc4e39d84e7cca
#
_cell.length_a   1.000
_cell.length_b   1.000
_cell.length_c   1.000
_cell.angle_alpha   90.00
_cell.angle_beta   90.00
_cell.angle_gamma   90.00
#
_symmetry.space_group_name_H-M   'P 1'
#
loop_
_entity.id
_entity.type
_entity.pdbx_description
1 polymer ?
#
loop_
_entity_poly.entity_id
_entity_poly.type
_entity_poly.pdbx_seq_one_letter_code
_entity_poly.pdbx_strand_id
1 'polypeptide(L)'
;NANLNVNYADENKKESTAVKGDMNAANVVINAKDSAVIASNITANNNVNITAGNGVTFTESANTASNQGTAVNVGIGAGATINVETGVAVPHVNGSVGVNKTDNASSTAAGANVAAGNDIKINANNGDVNLHGTNLVSNNSVEVEGNKVNTSGAISSVNEKNLTVNVNGSYASGKPNGGINAKGKN
;
A
#
# COMPACT_ATOMS: atom_id res chain seq x y z
N ASN A 1 -21.35 -15.02 38.42
CA ASN A 1 -20.22 -14.58 37.60
C ASN A 1 -20.35 -13.10 37.32
N ALA A 2 -19.26 -12.35 37.51
CA ALA A 2 -19.12 -10.95 37.12
C ALA A 2 -17.96 -10.82 36.13
N ASN A 3 -18.17 -10.08 35.06
CA ASN A 3 -17.15 -9.84 34.04
C ASN A 3 -17.09 -8.34 33.71
N LEU A 4 -15.89 -7.81 33.70
CA LEU A 4 -15.60 -6.47 33.22
C LEU A 4 -14.68 -6.56 31.99
N ASN A 5 -15.08 -5.96 30.89
CA ASN A 5 -14.26 -5.86 29.69
C ASN A 5 -14.08 -4.38 29.32
N VAL A 6 -12.85 -3.98 29.13
CA VAL A 6 -12.48 -2.66 28.65
C VAL A 6 -11.76 -2.82 27.31
N ASN A 7 -12.27 -2.15 26.29
CA ASN A 7 -11.71 -2.16 24.95
C ASN A 7 -11.33 -0.74 24.57
N TYR A 8 -10.11 -0.56 24.11
CA TYR A 8 -9.63 0.67 23.49
C TYR A 8 -9.14 0.34 22.07
N ALA A 9 -9.53 1.14 21.11
CA ALA A 9 -9.02 1.04 19.76
C ALA A 9 -8.78 2.44 19.19
N ASP A 10 -7.61 2.62 18.61
CA ASP A 10 -7.24 3.79 17.84
C ASP A 10 -6.80 3.34 16.45
N GLU A 11 -7.35 3.95 15.41
CA GLU A 11 -7.06 3.62 14.02
C GLU A 11 -6.87 4.91 13.21
N ASN A 12 -5.76 5.00 12.51
CA ASN A 12 -5.45 6.10 11.61
C ASN A 12 -5.26 5.55 10.19
N LYS A 13 -6.19 5.89 9.30
CA LYS A 13 -6.14 5.55 7.88
C LYS A 13 -5.82 6.79 7.07
N LYS A 14 -4.89 6.64 6.14
CA LYS A 14 -4.55 7.66 5.15
C LYS A 14 -4.53 7.03 3.78
N GLU A 15 -5.21 7.66 2.85
CA GLU A 15 -5.23 7.25 1.45
C GLU A 15 -4.92 8.47 0.58
N SER A 16 -4.11 8.26 -0.44
CA SER A 16 -3.83 9.25 -1.46
C SER A 16 -3.97 8.61 -2.82
N THR A 17 -4.84 9.17 -3.64
CA THR A 17 -5.04 8.73 -5.03
C THR A 17 -4.33 9.70 -5.95
N ALA A 18 -3.38 9.20 -6.72
CA ALA A 18 -2.73 9.98 -7.75
C ALA A 18 -3.66 10.14 -8.96
N VAL A 19 -3.91 11.36 -9.35
CA VAL A 19 -4.67 11.68 -10.57
C VAL A 19 -3.68 12.01 -11.67
N LYS A 20 -3.70 11.23 -12.75
CA LYS A 20 -2.93 11.53 -13.95
C LYS A 20 -3.68 12.53 -14.83
N GLY A 21 -2.93 13.44 -15.42
CA GLY A 21 -3.46 14.21 -16.54
C GLY A 21 -3.66 13.35 -17.79
N ASP A 22 -4.64 13.70 -18.61
CA ASP A 22 -4.85 13.08 -19.92
C ASP A 22 -4.72 14.15 -20.99
N MET A 23 -3.83 13.91 -21.97
CA MET A 23 -3.69 14.73 -23.16
C MET A 23 -4.34 14.01 -24.35
N ASN A 24 -5.41 14.58 -24.87
CA ASN A 24 -6.13 14.02 -26.02
C ASN A 24 -6.16 15.05 -27.17
N ALA A 25 -5.64 14.70 -28.33
CA ALA A 25 -5.60 15.58 -29.49
C ALA A 25 -5.54 14.81 -30.82
N ALA A 26 -5.70 15.50 -31.95
CA ALA A 26 -5.44 14.92 -33.25
C ALA A 26 -3.95 14.59 -33.43
N ASN A 27 -3.07 15.50 -33.00
CA ASN A 27 -1.63 15.28 -32.87
C ASN A 27 -1.15 15.87 -31.56
N VAL A 28 -0.20 15.22 -30.93
CA VAL A 28 0.47 15.73 -29.72
C VAL A 28 1.92 16.01 -30.05
N VAL A 29 2.35 17.24 -29.82
CA VAL A 29 3.74 17.68 -30.05
C VAL A 29 4.24 18.32 -28.75
N ILE A 30 5.29 17.75 -28.18
CA ILE A 30 5.97 18.26 -27.00
C ILE A 30 7.42 18.59 -27.38
N ASN A 31 7.78 19.86 -27.31
CA ASN A 31 9.15 20.31 -27.57
C ASN A 31 9.70 20.98 -26.31
N ALA A 32 10.67 20.36 -25.67
CA ALA A 32 11.37 20.90 -24.53
C ALA A 32 12.79 21.33 -24.92
N LYS A 33 13.17 22.57 -24.58
CA LYS A 33 14.52 23.08 -24.88
C LYS A 33 15.57 22.28 -24.11
N ASP A 34 15.24 21.83 -22.91
CA ASP A 34 16.13 21.10 -21.99
C ASP A 34 15.58 19.67 -21.79
N SER A 35 14.82 19.41 -20.76
CA SER A 35 14.30 18.08 -20.45
C SER A 35 12.77 18.07 -20.39
N ALA A 36 12.15 16.98 -20.83
CA ALA A 36 10.73 16.75 -20.70
C ALA A 36 10.48 15.68 -19.63
N VAL A 37 9.65 16.00 -18.63
CA VAL A 37 9.16 15.03 -17.62
C VAL A 37 7.66 14.88 -17.77
N ILE A 38 7.21 13.66 -18.01
CA ILE A 38 5.81 13.36 -18.37
C ILE A 38 5.23 12.36 -17.38
N ALA A 39 4.18 12.77 -16.69
CA ALA A 39 3.43 11.96 -15.73
C ALA A 39 1.96 11.78 -16.15
N SER A 40 1.68 11.88 -17.45
CA SER A 40 0.33 11.91 -18.02
C SER A 40 0.14 10.79 -19.02
N ASN A 41 -1.12 10.39 -19.24
CA ASN A 41 -1.48 9.64 -20.42
C ASN A 41 -1.55 10.57 -21.64
N ILE A 42 -1.18 10.06 -22.79
CA ILE A 42 -1.21 10.78 -24.07
C ILE A 42 -1.96 9.93 -25.07
N THR A 43 -2.98 10.51 -25.70
CA THR A 43 -3.72 9.87 -26.80
C THR A 43 -3.79 10.81 -27.98
N ALA A 44 -3.26 10.41 -29.12
CA ALA A 44 -3.36 11.14 -30.37
C ALA A 44 -4.09 10.30 -31.42
N ASN A 45 -4.98 10.93 -32.17
CA ASN A 45 -5.63 10.28 -33.31
C ASN A 45 -4.64 9.96 -34.45
N ASN A 46 -3.61 10.79 -34.58
CA ASN A 46 -2.55 10.60 -35.58
C ASN A 46 -1.20 10.35 -34.89
N ASN A 47 -0.44 11.40 -34.60
CA ASN A 47 0.96 11.25 -34.20
C ASN A 47 1.23 11.82 -32.80
N VAL A 48 2.16 11.19 -32.09
CA VAL A 48 2.80 11.73 -30.90
C VAL A 48 4.27 11.98 -31.18
N ASN A 49 4.71 13.23 -31.07
CA ASN A 49 6.09 13.65 -31.25
C ASN A 49 6.57 14.33 -29.96
N ILE A 50 7.58 13.77 -29.32
CA ILE A 50 8.17 14.31 -28.10
C ILE A 50 9.67 14.50 -28.37
N THR A 51 10.13 15.73 -28.28
CA THR A 51 11.55 16.07 -28.48
C THR A 51 12.06 16.89 -27.30
N ALA A 52 13.21 16.52 -26.78
CA ALA A 52 13.89 17.29 -25.74
C ALA A 52 15.38 17.47 -26.07
N GLY A 53 15.92 18.62 -25.67
CA GLY A 53 17.35 18.94 -25.89
C GLY A 53 18.26 17.98 -25.10
N ASN A 54 17.92 17.66 -23.85
CA ASN A 54 18.72 16.78 -22.99
C ASN A 54 18.03 15.42 -22.75
N GLY A 55 16.91 15.36 -22.05
CA GLY A 55 16.33 14.08 -21.73
C GLY A 55 14.80 14.04 -21.76
N VAL A 56 14.25 12.84 -21.99
CA VAL A 56 12.82 12.57 -21.86
C VAL A 56 12.62 11.54 -20.77
N THR A 57 11.79 11.86 -19.77
CA THR A 57 11.47 10.94 -18.68
C THR A 57 9.97 10.81 -18.52
N PHE A 58 9.47 9.61 -18.67
CA PHE A 58 8.13 9.25 -18.23
C PHE A 58 8.20 8.76 -16.81
N THR A 59 7.34 9.31 -15.95
CA THR A 59 7.26 8.95 -14.55
C THR A 59 5.94 8.26 -14.25
N GLU A 60 5.98 7.35 -13.29
CA GLU A 60 4.79 6.75 -12.72
C GLU A 60 4.18 7.64 -11.63
N SER A 61 2.89 7.54 -11.46
CA SER A 61 2.18 8.06 -10.29
C SER A 61 1.84 6.89 -9.35
N ALA A 62 1.68 7.16 -8.06
CA ALA A 62 1.40 6.12 -7.10
C ALA A 62 0.17 6.44 -6.25
N ASN A 63 -0.76 5.49 -6.17
CA ASN A 63 -1.78 5.48 -5.14
C ASN A 63 -1.17 4.91 -3.86
N THR A 64 -1.29 5.62 -2.76
CA THR A 64 -0.76 5.17 -1.48
C THR A 64 -1.88 4.97 -0.48
N ALA A 65 -1.80 3.92 0.31
CA ALA A 65 -2.68 3.70 1.45
C ALA A 65 -1.85 3.30 2.66
N SER A 66 -2.18 3.83 3.82
CA SER A 66 -1.60 3.41 5.09
C SER A 66 -2.69 3.23 6.13
N ASN A 67 -2.51 2.20 6.95
CA ASN A 67 -3.38 1.91 8.08
C ASN A 67 -2.52 1.61 9.30
N GLN A 68 -2.62 2.47 10.30
CA GLN A 68 -1.95 2.29 11.58
C GLN A 68 -3.00 2.24 12.69
N GLY A 69 -2.92 1.22 13.53
CA GLY A 69 -3.87 1.06 14.61
C GLY A 69 -3.27 0.35 15.81
N THR A 70 -3.83 0.63 16.97
CA THR A 70 -3.56 -0.08 18.20
C THR A 70 -4.88 -0.39 18.90
N ALA A 71 -5.12 -1.64 19.18
CA ALA A 71 -6.25 -2.06 19.99
C ALA A 71 -5.77 -2.75 21.26
N VAL A 72 -6.33 -2.36 22.39
CA VAL A 72 -6.05 -2.95 23.69
C VAL A 72 -7.35 -3.45 24.29
N ASN A 73 -7.37 -4.73 24.66
CA ASN A 73 -8.51 -5.37 25.30
C ASN A 73 -8.09 -5.84 26.69
N VAL A 74 -8.81 -5.47 27.70
CA VAL A 74 -8.59 -5.92 29.07
C VAL A 74 -9.87 -6.57 29.59
N GLY A 75 -9.77 -7.82 30.01
CA GLY A 75 -10.88 -8.58 30.59
C GLY A 75 -10.54 -9.03 32.00
N ILE A 76 -11.47 -8.87 32.93
CA ILE A 76 -11.38 -9.40 34.27
C ILE A 76 -12.71 -10.11 34.59
N GLY A 77 -12.64 -11.33 35.05
CA GLY A 77 -13.80 -12.11 35.47
C GLY A 77 -13.62 -12.73 36.83
N ALA A 78 -14.70 -12.78 37.59
CA ALA A 78 -14.77 -13.51 38.87
C ALA A 78 -16.07 -14.30 38.94
N GLY A 79 -16.00 -15.49 39.53
CA GLY A 79 -17.16 -16.35 39.70
C GLY A 79 -16.90 -17.47 40.70
N ALA A 80 -17.92 -18.27 40.90
CA ALA A 80 -17.81 -19.51 41.63
C ALA A 80 -18.53 -20.65 40.89
N THR A 81 -17.92 -21.81 40.90
CA THR A 81 -18.52 -23.07 40.42
C THR A 81 -18.88 -23.94 41.60
N ILE A 82 -20.11 -24.43 41.67
CA ILE A 82 -20.53 -25.35 42.71
C ILE A 82 -20.10 -26.77 42.31
N ASN A 83 -19.30 -27.40 43.12
CA ASN A 83 -19.02 -28.83 42.95
C ASN A 83 -20.27 -29.62 43.36
N VAL A 84 -20.85 -30.31 42.37
CA VAL A 84 -22.16 -31.01 42.55
C VAL A 84 -22.07 -32.19 43.52
N GLU A 85 -20.88 -32.79 43.66
CA GLU A 85 -20.65 -33.93 44.55
C GLU A 85 -20.50 -33.51 46.03
N THR A 86 -19.86 -32.36 46.26
CA THR A 86 -19.56 -31.89 47.61
C THR A 86 -20.44 -30.72 48.05
N GLY A 87 -21.19 -30.09 47.16
CA GLY A 87 -21.96 -28.89 47.43
C GLY A 87 -21.12 -27.63 47.71
N VAL A 88 -19.80 -27.70 47.56
CA VAL A 88 -18.87 -26.62 47.90
C VAL A 88 -18.71 -25.67 46.72
N ALA A 89 -18.85 -24.38 46.98
CA ALA A 89 -18.56 -23.34 45.99
C ALA A 89 -17.05 -23.14 45.85
N VAL A 90 -16.53 -23.32 44.63
CA VAL A 90 -15.12 -23.11 44.30
C VAL A 90 -14.99 -21.76 43.58
N PRO A 91 -14.38 -20.75 44.19
CA PRO A 91 -14.19 -19.47 43.55
C PRO A 91 -13.15 -19.56 42.45
N HIS A 92 -13.35 -18.79 41.39
CA HIS A 92 -12.38 -18.62 40.31
C HIS A 92 -12.28 -17.16 39.89
N VAL A 93 -11.10 -16.77 39.50
CA VAL A 93 -10.80 -15.44 38.94
C VAL A 93 -10.02 -15.64 37.65
N ASN A 94 -10.33 -14.86 36.64
CA ASN A 94 -9.59 -14.86 35.40
C ASN A 94 -9.30 -13.42 34.93
N GLY A 95 -8.18 -13.24 34.24
CA GLY A 95 -7.79 -11.99 33.65
C GLY A 95 -7.18 -12.21 32.28
N SER A 96 -7.39 -11.28 31.40
CA SER A 96 -6.80 -11.28 30.06
C SER A 96 -6.40 -9.87 29.64
N VAL A 97 -5.29 -9.77 28.94
CA VAL A 97 -4.86 -8.55 28.27
C VAL A 97 -4.47 -8.91 26.84
N GLY A 98 -5.09 -8.28 25.87
CA GLY A 98 -4.77 -8.40 24.48
C GLY A 98 -4.29 -7.07 23.92
N VAL A 99 -3.21 -7.07 23.17
CA VAL A 99 -2.71 -5.91 22.42
C VAL A 99 -2.55 -6.31 20.96
N ASN A 100 -3.22 -5.59 20.08
CA ASN A 100 -3.05 -5.71 18.63
C ASN A 100 -2.50 -4.40 18.08
N LYS A 101 -1.38 -4.49 17.37
CA LYS A 101 -0.81 -3.36 16.66
C LYS A 101 -0.75 -3.67 15.17
N THR A 102 -1.26 -2.75 14.37
CA THR A 102 -1.26 -2.82 12.90
C THR A 102 -0.49 -1.64 12.33
N ASP A 103 0.42 -1.90 11.40
CA ASP A 103 1.15 -0.89 10.66
C ASP A 103 1.31 -1.39 9.22
N ASN A 104 0.36 -1.04 8.37
CA ASN A 104 0.29 -1.45 6.99
C ASN A 104 0.45 -0.25 6.07
N ALA A 105 1.30 -0.37 5.08
CA ALA A 105 1.47 0.62 4.04
C ALA A 105 1.52 -0.05 2.66
N SER A 106 0.83 0.51 1.70
CA SER A 106 0.88 0.06 0.32
C SER A 106 1.07 1.23 -0.64
N SER A 107 1.79 0.97 -1.71
CA SER A 107 1.93 1.88 -2.84
C SER A 107 1.68 1.10 -4.12
N THR A 108 0.67 1.52 -4.88
CA THR A 108 0.36 0.93 -6.20
C THR A 108 0.73 1.93 -7.26
N ALA A 109 1.79 1.61 -8.00
CA ALA A 109 2.27 2.45 -9.08
C ALA A 109 1.40 2.30 -10.34
N ALA A 110 1.14 3.42 -11.01
CA ALA A 110 0.43 3.48 -12.27
C ALA A 110 1.30 4.18 -13.31
N GLY A 111 1.74 3.46 -14.31
CA GLY A 111 2.56 3.93 -15.40
C GLY A 111 1.78 4.80 -16.40
N ALA A 112 2.45 5.51 -17.28
CA ALA A 112 1.84 6.30 -18.33
C ALA A 112 1.47 5.44 -19.55
N ASN A 113 0.35 5.77 -20.22
CA ASN A 113 0.01 5.20 -21.52
C ASN A 113 0.13 6.26 -22.59
N VAL A 114 0.88 5.96 -23.64
CA VAL A 114 1.00 6.79 -24.84
C VAL A 114 0.44 6.02 -26.01
N ALA A 115 -0.63 6.52 -26.61
CA ALA A 115 -1.29 5.88 -27.73
C ALA A 115 -1.35 6.83 -28.93
N ALA A 116 -1.03 6.34 -30.12
CA ALA A 116 -1.13 7.07 -31.38
C ALA A 116 -1.81 6.24 -32.47
N GLY A 117 -2.66 6.90 -33.27
CA GLY A 117 -3.29 6.27 -34.44
C GLY A 117 -2.30 5.96 -35.56
N ASN A 118 -1.18 6.68 -35.63
CA ASN A 118 -0.10 6.41 -36.61
C ASN A 118 1.22 6.16 -35.88
N ASP A 119 2.00 7.21 -35.60
CA ASP A 119 3.37 7.07 -35.13
C ASP A 119 3.59 7.68 -33.74
N ILE A 120 4.47 7.07 -32.98
CA ILE A 120 5.05 7.62 -31.76
C ILE A 120 6.53 7.85 -32.05
N LYS A 121 6.99 9.09 -31.87
CA LYS A 121 8.39 9.47 -31.93
C LYS A 121 8.80 10.17 -30.64
N ILE A 122 9.80 9.62 -29.94
CA ILE A 122 10.36 10.17 -28.70
C ILE A 122 11.85 10.34 -28.93
N ASN A 123 12.36 11.57 -28.83
CA ASN A 123 13.76 11.87 -29.07
C ASN A 123 14.35 12.74 -27.95
N ALA A 124 15.46 12.31 -27.40
CA ALA A 124 16.32 13.08 -26.52
C ALA A 124 17.64 13.37 -27.26
N ASN A 125 17.86 14.60 -27.73
CA ASN A 125 18.98 14.94 -28.63
C ASN A 125 20.36 14.67 -28.01
N ASN A 126 20.55 15.02 -26.73
CA ASN A 126 21.84 14.91 -26.04
C ASN A 126 21.77 14.12 -24.72
N GLY A 127 20.67 13.44 -24.44
CA GLY A 127 20.46 12.75 -23.19
C GLY A 127 19.75 11.42 -23.33
N ASP A 128 19.24 10.94 -22.23
CA ASP A 128 18.63 9.62 -22.14
C ASP A 128 17.10 9.70 -22.23
N VAL A 129 16.49 8.64 -22.76
CA VAL A 129 15.05 8.42 -22.65
C VAL A 129 14.79 7.40 -21.54
N ASN A 130 14.03 7.79 -20.52
CA ASN A 130 13.66 6.95 -19.40
C ASN A 130 12.15 6.67 -19.43
N LEU A 131 11.77 5.42 -19.55
CA LEU A 131 10.38 4.94 -19.63
C LEU A 131 10.06 4.13 -18.37
N HIS A 132 9.55 4.80 -17.32
CA HIS A 132 9.18 4.13 -16.07
C HIS A 132 7.69 3.76 -16.10
N GLY A 133 7.40 2.47 -16.12
CA GLY A 133 6.04 1.95 -16.19
C GLY A 133 5.26 2.41 -17.43
N THR A 134 5.95 2.80 -18.50
CA THR A 134 5.33 3.41 -19.67
C THR A 134 4.93 2.36 -20.69
N ASN A 135 3.71 2.47 -21.20
CA ASN A 135 3.20 1.68 -22.32
C ASN A 135 3.09 2.56 -23.57
N LEU A 136 3.73 2.16 -24.65
CA LEU A 136 3.70 2.85 -25.95
C LEU A 136 2.93 2.00 -26.96
N VAL A 137 1.85 2.51 -27.51
CA VAL A 137 0.99 1.80 -28.47
C VAL A 137 0.76 2.67 -29.71
N SER A 138 1.13 2.18 -30.88
CA SER A 138 0.82 2.83 -32.15
C SER A 138 0.34 1.83 -33.19
N ASN A 139 -0.39 2.31 -34.21
CA ASN A 139 -0.84 1.46 -35.30
C ASN A 139 0.22 1.30 -36.40
N ASN A 140 1.23 2.18 -36.46
CA ASN A 140 2.27 2.13 -37.48
C ASN A 140 3.67 1.92 -36.86
N SER A 141 4.27 2.95 -36.24
CA SER A 141 5.63 2.82 -35.71
C SER A 141 5.81 3.45 -34.34
N VAL A 142 6.74 2.89 -33.56
CA VAL A 142 7.25 3.47 -32.32
C VAL A 142 8.76 3.64 -32.47
N GLU A 143 9.22 4.88 -32.47
CA GLU A 143 10.62 5.23 -32.53
C GLU A 143 11.03 5.95 -31.23
N VAL A 144 12.06 5.45 -30.57
CA VAL A 144 12.60 6.02 -29.34
C VAL A 144 14.10 6.18 -29.47
N GLU A 145 14.58 7.41 -29.45
CA GLU A 145 15.98 7.76 -29.65
C GLU A 145 16.53 8.56 -28.46
N GLY A 146 17.76 8.27 -28.07
CA GLY A 146 18.52 8.95 -27.04
C GLY A 146 19.90 8.33 -26.87
N ASN A 147 20.76 8.92 -26.05
CA ASN A 147 22.06 8.33 -25.73
C ASN A 147 21.90 6.94 -25.13
N LYS A 148 20.89 6.76 -24.28
CA LYS A 148 20.42 5.48 -23.76
C LYS A 148 18.89 5.49 -23.70
N VAL A 149 18.29 4.33 -23.90
CA VAL A 149 16.87 4.10 -23.66
C VAL A 149 16.75 3.14 -22.49
N ASN A 150 16.26 3.64 -21.37
CA ASN A 150 16.08 2.87 -20.14
C ASN A 150 14.59 2.57 -19.94
N THR A 151 14.25 1.32 -19.72
CA THR A 151 12.89 0.89 -19.44
C THR A 151 12.82 0.21 -18.07
N SER A 152 11.79 0.50 -17.31
CA SER A 152 11.47 -0.21 -16.06
C SER A 152 9.97 -0.39 -15.92
N GLY A 153 9.56 -1.48 -15.26
CA GLY A 153 8.16 -1.66 -14.89
C GLY A 153 7.73 -0.69 -13.80
N ALA A 154 6.43 -0.47 -13.67
CA ALA A 154 5.85 0.23 -12.54
C ALA A 154 6.03 -0.61 -11.27
N ILE A 155 6.55 0.01 -10.19
CA ILE A 155 6.90 -0.68 -8.97
C ILE A 155 5.83 -0.43 -7.90
N SER A 156 5.13 -1.49 -7.54
CA SER A 156 4.20 -1.49 -6.42
C SER A 156 4.83 -2.14 -5.20
N SER A 157 4.55 -1.62 -4.02
CA SER A 157 5.04 -2.15 -2.75
C SER A 157 3.92 -2.35 -1.75
N VAL A 158 4.04 -3.40 -0.95
CA VAL A 158 3.17 -3.67 0.20
C VAL A 158 4.06 -3.96 1.39
N ASN A 159 3.85 -3.24 2.47
CA ASN A 159 4.51 -3.45 3.74
C ASN A 159 3.44 -3.69 4.81
N GLU A 160 3.48 -4.84 5.44
CA GLU A 160 2.54 -5.22 6.49
C GLU A 160 3.30 -5.61 7.75
N LYS A 161 3.03 -4.88 8.83
CA LYS A 161 3.57 -5.19 10.16
C LYS A 161 2.43 -5.31 11.15
N ASN A 162 2.23 -6.50 11.64
CA ASN A 162 1.18 -6.79 12.60
C ASN A 162 1.78 -7.46 13.82
N LEU A 163 1.44 -6.97 15.00
CA LEU A 163 1.82 -7.59 16.27
C LEU A 163 0.56 -7.83 17.09
N THR A 164 0.38 -9.08 17.51
CA THR A 164 -0.67 -9.48 18.43
C THR A 164 -0.02 -10.11 19.67
N VAL A 165 -0.33 -9.59 20.81
CA VAL A 165 0.11 -10.15 22.11
C VAL A 165 -1.12 -10.38 22.97
N ASN A 166 -1.29 -11.60 23.45
CA ASN A 166 -2.35 -11.97 24.37
C ASN A 166 -1.73 -12.60 25.62
N VAL A 167 -2.11 -12.08 26.77
CA VAL A 167 -1.74 -12.61 28.08
C VAL A 167 -3.03 -12.98 28.79
N ASN A 168 -3.09 -14.19 29.30
CA ASN A 168 -4.24 -14.66 30.07
C ASN A 168 -3.78 -15.36 31.36
N GLY A 169 -4.54 -15.19 32.40
CA GLY A 169 -4.31 -15.85 33.65
C GLY A 169 -5.62 -16.23 34.32
N SER A 170 -5.63 -17.34 35.01
CA SER A 170 -6.76 -17.80 35.82
C SER A 170 -6.28 -18.43 37.12
N TYR A 171 -7.13 -18.35 38.11
CA TYR A 171 -6.92 -19.03 39.42
C TYR A 171 -8.22 -19.74 39.80
N ALA A 172 -8.15 -21.03 40.03
CA ALA A 172 -9.27 -21.81 40.44
C ALA A 172 -8.78 -22.97 41.36
N SER A 173 -9.49 -23.24 42.43
CA SER A 173 -9.18 -24.37 43.35
C SER A 173 -7.74 -24.40 43.87
N GLY A 174 -7.12 -23.25 44.14
CA GLY A 174 -5.73 -23.18 44.60
C GLY A 174 -4.68 -23.37 43.48
N LYS A 175 -5.07 -23.47 42.23
CA LYS A 175 -4.17 -23.70 41.10
C LYS A 175 -4.16 -22.51 40.16
N PRO A 176 -2.99 -21.85 39.97
CA PRO A 176 -2.83 -20.84 38.96
C PRO A 176 -2.65 -21.50 37.58
N ASN A 177 -3.19 -20.88 36.56
CA ASN A 177 -2.96 -21.20 35.17
C ASN A 177 -2.81 -19.90 34.36
N GLY A 178 -1.94 -19.87 33.38
CA GLY A 178 -1.75 -18.69 32.56
C GLY A 178 -0.89 -18.96 31.33
N GLY A 179 -0.97 -18.10 30.40
CA GLY A 179 -0.22 -18.20 29.15
C GLY A 179 0.01 -16.85 28.47
N ILE A 180 1.07 -16.80 27.69
CA ILE A 180 1.40 -15.67 26.82
C ILE A 180 1.45 -16.20 25.40
N ASN A 181 0.74 -15.52 24.49
CA ASN A 181 0.81 -15.79 23.05
C ASN A 181 1.18 -14.50 22.36
N ALA A 182 2.26 -14.52 21.58
CA ALA A 182 2.68 -13.40 20.75
C ALA A 182 2.86 -13.87 19.33
N LYS A 183 2.28 -13.12 18.39
CA LYS A 183 2.44 -13.34 16.92
C LYS A 183 2.78 -12.01 16.28
N GLY A 184 3.77 -12.02 15.40
CA GLY A 184 4.16 -10.88 14.59
C GLY A 184 4.31 -11.27 13.13
N LYS A 185 4.05 -10.31 12.23
CA LYS A 185 4.36 -10.36 10.80
C LYS A 185 5.13 -9.09 10.44
N ASN A 186 6.23 -9.26 9.72
CA ASN A 186 7.02 -8.18 9.09
C ASN A 186 6.97 -8.36 7.59
#